data_aa907eae7080bf7dc8d641c08c06a221
#
_entry.id   aa907eae7080bf7dc8d641c08c06a221
#
_cell.length_a   1.000
_cell.length_b   1.000
_cell.length_c   1.000
_cell.angle_alpha   90.00
_cell.angle_beta   90.00
_cell.angle_gamma   90.00
#
_symmetry.space_group_name_H-M   'P 1'
#
loop_
_entity.id
_entity.type
_entity.pdbx_description
1 polymer ?
#
loop_
_entity_poly.entity_id
_entity_poly.type
_entity_poly.pdbx_seq_one_letter_code
_entity_poly.pdbx_strand_id
1 'polypeptide(L)'
;MMQSNEIEDYLSSFNISLEQSVYDQIQNVLDNAISDNNEEVANYYWCLKTIFMIQNTFLKAFNDMKAERYEEAWRNLDSADIMLSGLTQNFDIKVGNDKYHLVFISRILREYQKTFPYHHFFSRECVIKSEKCSICGKRVLLRKPCGHKLGKLYMGKQCQHVITDLEMKAIAIVTQPFDKYTYLRIPDKEYDYGMVKMLISEIN
;
A
#
# COMPACT_ATOMS: atom_id res chain seq x y z
N MET A 1 25.22 12.27 -0.83
CA MET A 1 24.05 11.80 -1.57
C MET A 1 24.34 10.36 -2.00
N MET A 2 23.52 9.39 -1.55
CA MET A 2 23.72 7.99 -1.95
C MET A 2 23.53 7.85 -3.47
N GLN A 3 24.33 6.98 -4.09
CA GLN A 3 24.12 6.61 -5.49
C GLN A 3 22.90 5.69 -5.61
N SER A 4 22.31 5.56 -6.81
CA SER A 4 21.15 4.70 -7.04
C SER A 4 21.37 3.27 -6.52
N ASN A 5 22.55 2.70 -6.77
CA ASN A 5 22.90 1.35 -6.31
C ASN A 5 22.93 1.23 -4.78
N GLU A 6 23.38 2.27 -4.06
CA GLU A 6 23.39 2.27 -2.59
C GLU A 6 21.99 2.27 -1.99
N ILE A 7 21.03 2.98 -2.61
CA ILE A 7 19.62 2.96 -2.21
C ILE A 7 19.01 1.57 -2.45
N GLU A 8 19.29 0.97 -3.61
CA GLU A 8 18.80 -0.37 -3.93
C GLU A 8 19.36 -1.44 -3.00
N ASP A 9 20.66 -1.37 -2.68
CA ASP A 9 21.33 -2.28 -1.75
C ASP A 9 20.75 -2.12 -0.33
N TYR A 10 20.49 -0.88 0.09
CA TYR A 10 19.83 -0.61 1.37
C TYR A 10 18.43 -1.24 1.45
N LEU A 11 17.60 -1.06 0.42
CA LEU A 11 16.26 -1.63 0.36
C LEU A 11 16.30 -3.17 0.25
N SER A 12 17.33 -3.73 -0.39
CA SER A 12 17.51 -5.18 -0.51
C SER A 12 17.97 -5.84 0.80
N SER A 13 18.62 -5.09 1.69
CA SER A 13 19.05 -5.61 2.99
C SER A 13 17.90 -5.81 3.98
N PHE A 14 16.77 -5.17 3.77
CA PHE A 14 15.57 -5.24 4.61
C PHE A 14 15.87 -5.11 6.10
N ASN A 15 16.45 -4.00 6.48
CA ASN A 15 16.84 -3.70 7.85
C ASN A 15 15.64 -3.64 8.80
N ILE A 16 15.85 -4.01 10.07
CA ILE A 16 14.80 -4.01 11.12
C ILE A 16 14.20 -2.60 11.36
N SER A 17 14.97 -1.56 11.05
CA SER A 17 14.53 -0.17 11.11
C SER A 17 15.01 0.55 9.86
N LEU A 18 14.09 1.22 9.15
CA LEU A 18 14.42 1.99 7.96
C LEU A 18 14.68 3.45 8.32
N GLU A 19 15.77 4.00 7.79
CA GLU A 19 16.19 5.37 8.08
C GLU A 19 15.40 6.38 7.25
N GLN A 20 14.85 7.39 7.91
CA GLN A 20 14.15 8.50 7.26
C GLN A 20 15.03 9.22 6.23
N SER A 21 16.33 9.30 6.49
CA SER A 21 17.30 9.93 5.58
C SER A 21 17.34 9.28 4.19
N VAL A 22 17.12 7.96 4.10
CA VAL A 22 17.04 7.23 2.83
C VAL A 22 15.74 7.59 2.09
N TYR A 23 14.62 7.65 2.80
CA TYR A 23 13.36 8.12 2.20
C TYR A 23 13.50 9.53 1.62
N ASP A 24 14.12 10.45 2.37
CA ASP A 24 14.30 11.84 1.95
C ASP A 24 15.20 11.94 0.71
N GLN A 25 16.23 11.09 0.61
CA GLN A 25 17.07 11.01 -0.57
C GLN A 25 16.34 10.49 -1.80
N ILE A 26 15.53 9.41 -1.64
CA ILE A 26 14.67 8.89 -2.71
C ILE A 26 13.71 9.98 -3.19
N GLN A 27 13.09 10.71 -2.26
CA GLN A 27 12.16 11.79 -2.57
C GLN A 27 12.84 12.92 -3.32
N ASN A 28 14.04 13.34 -2.90
CA ASN A 28 14.79 14.40 -3.55
C ASN A 28 15.14 14.04 -5.01
N VAL A 29 15.56 12.81 -5.28
CA VAL A 29 15.85 12.36 -6.66
C VAL A 29 14.57 12.31 -7.49
N LEU A 30 13.47 11.85 -6.92
CA LEU A 30 12.16 11.86 -7.58
C LEU A 30 11.75 13.29 -7.97
N ASP A 31 11.86 14.24 -7.06
CA ASP A 31 11.46 15.63 -7.29
C ASP A 31 12.35 16.31 -8.36
N ASN A 32 13.65 16.03 -8.35
CA ASN A 32 14.57 16.50 -9.38
C ASN A 32 14.21 15.90 -10.75
N ALA A 33 13.95 14.59 -10.81
CA ALA A 33 13.55 13.93 -12.06
C ALA A 33 12.24 14.50 -12.64
N ILE A 34 11.30 14.86 -11.79
CA ILE A 34 10.05 15.54 -12.19
C ILE A 34 10.37 16.93 -12.74
N SER A 35 11.24 17.68 -12.07
CA SER A 35 11.66 19.03 -12.48
C SER A 35 12.40 19.02 -13.81
N ASP A 36 13.22 18.00 -14.04
CA ASP A 36 13.99 17.79 -15.28
C ASP A 36 13.16 17.15 -16.40
N ASN A 37 11.86 16.91 -16.16
CA ASN A 37 10.95 16.23 -17.09
C ASN A 37 11.43 14.83 -17.52
N ASN A 38 12.10 14.11 -16.62
CA ASN A 38 12.62 12.76 -16.85
C ASN A 38 11.64 11.73 -16.28
N GLU A 39 10.67 11.30 -17.12
CA GLU A 39 9.61 10.40 -16.70
C GLU A 39 10.12 9.01 -16.27
N GLU A 40 11.12 8.48 -16.95
CA GLU A 40 11.68 7.16 -16.67
C GLU A 40 12.28 7.13 -15.25
N VAL A 41 13.14 8.07 -14.93
CA VAL A 41 13.75 8.20 -13.61
C VAL A 41 12.69 8.51 -12.56
N ALA A 42 11.75 9.42 -12.83
CA ALA A 42 10.67 9.73 -11.89
C ALA A 42 9.82 8.51 -11.56
N ASN A 43 9.42 7.71 -12.54
CA ASN A 43 8.63 6.51 -12.34
C ASN A 43 9.42 5.41 -11.61
N TYR A 44 10.71 5.28 -11.89
CA TYR A 44 11.58 4.33 -11.19
C TYR A 44 11.74 4.69 -9.70
N TYR A 45 12.02 5.95 -9.38
CA TYR A 45 12.15 6.40 -7.99
C TYR A 45 10.83 6.42 -7.24
N TRP A 46 9.69 6.57 -7.93
CA TRP A 46 8.38 6.32 -7.32
C TRP A 46 8.26 4.85 -6.87
N CYS A 47 8.74 3.89 -7.67
CA CYS A 47 8.74 2.48 -7.28
C CYS A 47 9.64 2.24 -6.06
N LEU A 48 10.87 2.76 -6.02
CA LEU A 48 11.78 2.62 -4.88
C LEU A 48 11.20 3.25 -3.60
N LYS A 49 10.60 4.43 -3.72
CA LYS A 49 9.88 5.09 -2.62
C LYS A 49 8.76 4.21 -2.09
N THR A 50 7.96 3.63 -2.99
CA THR A 50 6.85 2.76 -2.60
C THR A 50 7.34 1.47 -1.94
N ILE A 51 8.46 0.89 -2.41
CA ILE A 51 9.12 -0.25 -1.77
C ILE A 51 9.54 0.11 -0.34
N PHE A 52 10.21 1.24 -0.15
CA PHE A 52 10.57 1.74 1.18
C PHE A 52 9.34 1.84 2.09
N MET A 53 8.26 2.46 1.59
CA MET A 53 7.03 2.64 2.35
C MET A 53 6.38 1.30 2.73
N ILE A 54 6.37 0.31 1.83
CA ILE A 54 5.84 -1.03 2.10
C ILE A 54 6.64 -1.70 3.21
N GLN A 55 7.98 -1.71 3.11
CA GLN A 55 8.87 -2.30 4.11
C GLN A 55 8.70 -1.63 5.47
N ASN A 56 8.72 -0.29 5.50
CA ASN A 56 8.56 0.48 6.74
C ASN A 56 7.20 0.25 7.40
N THR A 57 6.12 0.25 6.62
CA THR A 57 4.76 0.03 7.13
C THR A 57 4.58 -1.40 7.63
N PHE A 58 5.18 -2.39 6.96
CA PHE A 58 5.20 -3.78 7.41
C PHE A 58 5.94 -3.92 8.76
N LEU A 59 7.13 -3.34 8.89
CA LEU A 59 7.89 -3.35 10.14
C LEU A 59 7.16 -2.64 11.26
N LYS A 60 6.47 -1.53 10.95
CA LYS A 60 5.65 -0.81 11.90
C LYS A 60 4.48 -1.66 12.38
N ALA A 61 3.79 -2.36 11.47
CA ALA A 61 2.72 -3.29 11.85
C ALA A 61 3.22 -4.37 12.82
N PHE A 62 4.40 -4.93 12.57
CA PHE A 62 5.01 -5.91 13.45
C PHE A 62 5.33 -5.36 14.85
N ASN A 63 5.90 -4.17 14.91
CA ASN A 63 6.18 -3.48 16.18
C ASN A 63 4.89 -3.11 16.93
N ASP A 64 3.82 -2.74 16.22
CA ASP A 64 2.52 -2.47 16.81
C ASP A 64 1.89 -3.74 17.39
N MET A 65 2.01 -4.90 16.72
CA MET A 65 1.57 -6.18 17.28
C MET A 65 2.34 -6.54 18.56
N LYS A 66 3.67 -6.36 18.58
CA LYS A 66 4.50 -6.56 19.77
C LYS A 66 4.11 -5.66 20.94
N ALA A 67 3.70 -4.44 20.65
CA ALA A 67 3.26 -3.46 21.63
C ALA A 67 1.76 -3.57 21.99
N GLU A 68 1.08 -4.61 21.54
CA GLU A 68 -0.35 -4.84 21.72
C GLU A 68 -1.26 -3.72 21.17
N ARG A 69 -0.75 -2.92 20.21
CA ARG A 69 -1.53 -1.91 19.48
C ARG A 69 -2.17 -2.54 18.23
N TYR A 70 -3.17 -3.39 18.46
CA TYR A 70 -3.72 -4.25 17.40
C TYR A 70 -4.48 -3.51 16.31
N GLU A 71 -5.17 -2.41 16.63
CA GLU A 71 -5.87 -1.60 15.64
C GLU A 71 -4.88 -0.91 14.69
N GLU A 72 -3.81 -0.34 15.23
CA GLU A 72 -2.74 0.27 14.45
C GLU A 72 -2.01 -0.77 13.60
N ALA A 73 -1.73 -1.94 14.17
CA ALA A 73 -1.14 -3.05 13.46
C ALA A 73 -1.99 -3.47 12.26
N TRP A 74 -3.30 -3.66 12.46
CA TRP A 74 -4.23 -3.98 11.37
C TRP A 74 -4.22 -2.94 10.26
N ARG A 75 -4.28 -1.66 10.62
CA ARG A 75 -4.23 -0.54 9.65
C ARG A 75 -2.93 -0.53 8.85
N ASN A 76 -1.80 -0.79 9.51
CA ASN A 76 -0.52 -0.84 8.83
C ASN A 76 -0.41 -2.08 7.93
N LEU A 77 -0.95 -3.25 8.31
CA LEU A 77 -1.01 -4.43 7.44
C LEU A 77 -1.84 -4.15 6.18
N ASP A 78 -3.01 -3.55 6.33
CA ASP A 78 -3.89 -3.20 5.20
C ASP A 78 -3.25 -2.14 4.29
N SER A 79 -2.64 -1.11 4.86
CA SER A 79 -1.94 -0.07 4.10
C SER A 79 -0.78 -0.64 3.28
N ALA A 80 -0.01 -1.58 3.85
CA ALA A 80 1.08 -2.24 3.14
C ALA A 80 0.56 -3.11 1.98
N ASP A 81 -0.56 -3.82 2.17
CA ASP A 81 -1.21 -4.65 1.13
C ASP A 81 -1.71 -3.78 -0.04
N ILE A 82 -2.33 -2.63 0.25
CA ILE A 82 -2.79 -1.65 -0.75
C ILE A 82 -1.61 -1.10 -1.55
N MET A 83 -0.54 -0.66 -0.87
CA MET A 83 0.65 -0.13 -1.54
C MET A 83 1.31 -1.19 -2.42
N LEU A 84 1.39 -2.43 -1.96
CA LEU A 84 1.94 -3.55 -2.71
C LEU A 84 1.12 -3.83 -3.97
N SER A 85 -0.21 -3.82 -3.86
CA SER A 85 -1.12 -3.97 -5.00
C SER A 85 -0.93 -2.85 -6.04
N GLY A 86 -0.74 -1.60 -5.58
CA GLY A 86 -0.44 -0.48 -6.46
C GLY A 86 0.91 -0.61 -7.16
N LEU A 87 1.94 -1.07 -6.43
CA LEU A 87 3.29 -1.25 -6.96
C LEU A 87 3.35 -2.31 -8.06
N THR A 88 2.66 -3.45 -7.88
CA THR A 88 2.67 -4.57 -8.86
C THR A 88 2.17 -4.19 -10.24
N GLN A 89 1.44 -3.09 -10.38
CA GLN A 89 0.98 -2.61 -11.69
C GLN A 89 2.10 -1.95 -12.51
N ASN A 90 3.22 -1.57 -11.87
CA ASN A 90 4.31 -0.82 -12.47
C ASN A 90 5.70 -1.42 -12.22
N PHE A 91 5.80 -2.36 -11.29
CA PHE A 91 7.03 -3.02 -10.88
C PHE A 91 6.87 -4.53 -10.97
N ASP A 92 7.79 -5.20 -11.69
CA ASP A 92 7.76 -6.65 -11.87
C ASP A 92 8.34 -7.36 -10.62
N ILE A 93 7.44 -7.93 -9.83
CA ILE A 93 7.80 -8.69 -8.63
C ILE A 93 7.98 -10.16 -9.03
N LYS A 94 9.23 -10.65 -9.07
CA LYS A 94 9.57 -12.01 -9.48
C LYS A 94 9.73 -12.93 -8.28
N VAL A 95 8.97 -14.01 -8.25
CA VAL A 95 9.07 -15.04 -7.20
C VAL A 95 10.46 -15.65 -7.13
N GLY A 96 11.17 -15.77 -8.26
CA GLY A 96 12.54 -16.33 -8.33
C GLY A 96 13.65 -15.35 -7.96
N ASN A 97 13.36 -14.06 -7.83
CA ASN A 97 14.32 -13.02 -7.41
C ASN A 97 13.58 -11.94 -6.61
N ASP A 98 13.39 -12.20 -5.32
CA ASP A 98 12.71 -11.30 -4.39
C ASP A 98 13.69 -10.28 -3.78
N LYS A 99 14.37 -9.51 -4.65
CA LYS A 99 15.43 -8.56 -4.29
C LYS A 99 15.03 -7.63 -3.12
N TYR A 100 13.76 -7.22 -3.05
CA TYR A 100 13.28 -6.29 -2.03
C TYR A 100 12.33 -6.95 -1.02
N HIS A 101 12.33 -8.28 -0.93
CA HIS A 101 11.48 -9.07 -0.03
C HIS A 101 9.97 -8.85 -0.18
N LEU A 102 9.53 -8.40 -1.34
CA LEU A 102 8.11 -8.06 -1.59
C LEU A 102 7.22 -9.31 -1.66
N VAL A 103 7.72 -10.41 -2.19
CA VAL A 103 7.02 -11.70 -2.21
C VAL A 103 6.88 -12.24 -0.78
N PHE A 104 7.97 -12.17 0.00
CA PHE A 104 7.96 -12.52 1.41
C PHE A 104 6.93 -11.69 2.18
N ILE A 105 7.01 -10.34 2.06
CA ILE A 105 6.07 -9.42 2.72
C ILE A 105 4.63 -9.74 2.32
N SER A 106 4.33 -9.91 1.02
CA SER A 106 2.99 -10.25 0.52
C SER A 106 2.41 -11.51 1.15
N ARG A 107 3.24 -12.54 1.32
CA ARG A 107 2.84 -13.78 1.98
C ARG A 107 2.54 -13.55 3.45
N ILE A 108 3.47 -12.91 4.17
CA ILE A 108 3.36 -12.70 5.62
C ILE A 108 2.19 -11.76 5.96
N LEU A 109 1.96 -10.70 5.19
CA LEU A 109 0.80 -9.81 5.35
C LEU A 109 -0.51 -10.62 5.40
N ARG A 110 -0.70 -11.54 4.44
CA ARG A 110 -1.89 -12.39 4.37
C ARG A 110 -2.03 -13.34 5.56
N GLU A 111 -0.92 -13.92 6.00
CA GLU A 111 -0.94 -14.81 7.18
C GLU A 111 -1.22 -14.02 8.46
N TYR A 112 -0.60 -12.85 8.64
CA TYR A 112 -0.88 -12.00 9.80
C TYR A 112 -2.34 -11.53 9.84
N GLN A 113 -2.89 -11.09 8.72
CA GLN A 113 -4.29 -10.68 8.65
C GLN A 113 -5.29 -11.79 9.05
N LYS A 114 -4.97 -13.06 8.80
CA LYS A 114 -5.82 -14.21 9.22
C LYS A 114 -5.86 -14.42 10.74
N THR A 115 -4.84 -13.95 11.47
CA THR A 115 -4.76 -14.11 12.93
C THR A 115 -5.59 -13.08 13.69
N PHE A 116 -6.02 -12.01 13.03
CA PHE A 116 -6.85 -10.98 13.64
C PHE A 116 -8.31 -11.41 13.73
N PRO A 117 -9.03 -11.00 14.78
CA PRO A 117 -10.43 -11.40 15.03
C PRO A 117 -11.46 -10.62 14.18
N TYR A 118 -11.06 -10.02 13.07
CA TYR A 118 -11.91 -9.19 12.22
C TYR A 118 -12.49 -10.01 11.07
N HIS A 119 -13.74 -10.43 11.23
CA HIS A 119 -14.41 -11.33 10.27
C HIS A 119 -15.54 -10.68 9.48
N HIS A 120 -15.97 -9.48 9.90
CA HIS A 120 -17.06 -8.76 9.27
C HIS A 120 -16.64 -7.33 8.94
N PHE A 121 -17.00 -6.89 7.76
CA PHE A 121 -16.60 -5.61 7.21
C PHE A 121 -17.78 -4.91 6.57
N PHE A 122 -17.75 -3.59 6.55
CA PHE A 122 -18.71 -2.80 5.80
C PHE A 122 -18.26 -2.69 4.34
N SER A 123 -19.19 -2.96 3.43
CA SER A 123 -19.02 -2.72 1.99
C SER A 123 -20.06 -1.73 1.53
N ARG A 124 -19.62 -0.73 0.79
CA ARG A 124 -20.49 0.32 0.25
C ARG A 124 -20.90 -0.03 -1.18
N GLU A 125 -22.19 -0.05 -1.45
CA GLU A 125 -22.74 -0.08 -2.79
C GLU A 125 -23.04 1.33 -3.24
N CYS A 126 -22.42 1.78 -4.33
CA CYS A 126 -22.62 3.11 -4.87
C CYS A 126 -22.63 3.12 -6.40
N VAL A 127 -23.33 4.08 -6.98
CA VAL A 127 -23.26 4.39 -8.41
C VAL A 127 -22.35 5.59 -8.60
N ILE A 128 -21.24 5.40 -9.29
CA ILE A 128 -20.34 6.48 -9.66
C ILE A 128 -20.94 7.23 -10.85
N LYS A 129 -21.31 8.48 -10.64
CA LYS A 129 -21.91 9.35 -11.66
C LYS A 129 -20.87 10.14 -12.44
N SER A 130 -19.77 10.49 -11.80
CA SER A 130 -18.69 11.25 -12.42
C SER A 130 -17.35 10.99 -11.73
N GLU A 131 -16.32 10.90 -12.55
CA GLU A 131 -14.94 10.77 -12.10
C GLU A 131 -13.98 11.53 -13.02
N LYS A 132 -12.80 11.89 -12.49
CA LYS A 132 -11.74 12.60 -13.21
C LYS A 132 -10.43 11.84 -13.13
N CYS A 133 -9.64 11.91 -14.18
CA CYS A 133 -8.26 11.41 -14.19
C CYS A 133 -7.38 12.25 -13.25
N SER A 134 -6.65 11.63 -12.32
CA SER A 134 -5.77 12.33 -11.38
C SER A 134 -4.56 13.00 -12.06
N ILE A 135 -4.18 12.55 -13.27
CA ILE A 135 -3.04 13.11 -14.01
C ILE A 135 -3.39 14.38 -14.76
N CYS A 136 -4.49 14.39 -15.51
CA CYS A 136 -4.84 15.52 -16.39
C CYS A 136 -6.11 16.26 -16.00
N GLY A 137 -6.82 15.84 -14.96
CA GLY A 137 -8.06 16.46 -14.48
C GLY A 137 -9.27 16.29 -15.41
N LYS A 138 -9.11 15.68 -16.58
CA LYS A 138 -10.21 15.45 -17.51
C LYS A 138 -11.20 14.43 -16.96
N ARG A 139 -12.49 14.64 -17.26
CA ARG A 139 -13.54 13.66 -16.94
C ARG A 139 -13.24 12.34 -17.65
N VAL A 140 -13.40 11.25 -16.93
CA VAL A 140 -13.24 9.90 -17.49
C VAL A 140 -14.48 9.55 -18.27
N LEU A 141 -14.31 9.24 -19.55
CA LEU A 141 -15.39 8.90 -20.49
C LEU A 141 -15.02 7.61 -21.21
N LEU A 142 -15.92 6.63 -21.21
CA LEU A 142 -15.70 5.33 -21.87
C LEU A 142 -15.39 5.44 -23.37
N ARG A 143 -16.07 6.38 -24.05
CA ARG A 143 -15.93 6.57 -25.51
C ARG A 143 -14.83 7.56 -25.93
N LYS A 144 -14.31 8.36 -25.00
CA LYS A 144 -13.27 9.36 -25.26
C LYS A 144 -12.29 9.38 -24.07
N PRO A 145 -11.48 8.33 -23.88
CA PRO A 145 -10.49 8.30 -22.79
C PRO A 145 -9.44 9.38 -22.99
N CYS A 146 -8.86 9.85 -21.90
CA CYS A 146 -7.80 10.87 -21.93
C CYS A 146 -6.42 10.32 -22.32
N GLY A 147 -6.28 8.99 -22.48
CA GLY A 147 -5.02 8.31 -22.79
C GLY A 147 -4.27 7.81 -21.55
N HIS A 148 -4.50 8.37 -20.35
CA HIS A 148 -3.91 7.85 -19.11
C HIS A 148 -4.64 6.58 -18.67
N LYS A 149 -3.87 5.54 -18.35
CA LYS A 149 -4.40 4.23 -17.90
C LYS A 149 -4.39 4.17 -16.38
N LEU A 150 -5.52 3.76 -15.79
CA LEU A 150 -5.66 3.54 -14.36
C LEU A 150 -4.52 2.65 -13.83
N GLY A 151 -3.91 3.04 -12.71
CA GLY A 151 -2.84 2.32 -12.05
C GLY A 151 -1.45 2.51 -12.67
N LYS A 152 -1.31 3.07 -13.87
CA LYS A 152 0.00 3.32 -14.51
C LYS A 152 0.64 4.62 -14.01
N LEU A 153 1.97 4.66 -14.05
CA LEU A 153 2.76 5.82 -13.64
C LEU A 153 2.90 6.83 -14.76
N TYR A 154 2.88 8.10 -14.38
CA TYR A 154 3.13 9.27 -15.23
C TYR A 154 3.87 10.32 -14.40
N MET A 155 5.11 10.60 -14.75
CA MET A 155 5.97 11.58 -14.04
C MET A 155 5.96 11.38 -12.52
N GLY A 156 6.22 10.15 -12.06
CA GLY A 156 6.25 9.83 -10.63
C GLY A 156 4.90 9.89 -9.91
N LYS A 157 3.79 9.85 -10.65
CA LYS A 157 2.42 9.81 -10.08
C LYS A 157 1.64 8.65 -10.65
N GLN A 158 1.00 7.86 -9.80
CA GLN A 158 0.12 6.79 -10.25
C GLN A 158 -1.24 7.38 -10.68
N CYS A 159 -1.69 7.00 -11.86
CA CYS A 159 -2.99 7.42 -12.38
C CYS A 159 -4.12 6.76 -11.58
N GLN A 160 -5.01 7.58 -11.06
CA GLN A 160 -6.21 7.18 -10.34
C GLN A 160 -7.44 7.87 -10.95
N HIS A 161 -8.61 7.26 -10.76
CA HIS A 161 -9.87 7.91 -11.03
C HIS A 161 -10.39 8.55 -9.73
N VAL A 162 -10.45 9.87 -9.73
CA VAL A 162 -10.97 10.66 -8.61
C VAL A 162 -12.48 10.82 -8.78
N ILE A 163 -13.24 10.16 -7.91
CA ILE A 163 -14.70 10.23 -7.90
C ILE A 163 -15.11 11.66 -7.52
N THR A 164 -15.90 12.30 -8.37
CA THR A 164 -16.38 13.67 -8.16
C THR A 164 -17.89 13.73 -7.87
N ASP A 165 -18.62 12.68 -8.22
CA ASP A 165 -20.04 12.55 -7.92
C ASP A 165 -20.39 11.07 -7.79
N LEU A 166 -21.07 10.71 -6.70
CA LEU A 166 -21.55 9.36 -6.44
C LEU A 166 -22.91 9.39 -5.74
N GLU A 167 -23.68 8.34 -5.95
CA GLU A 167 -24.92 8.07 -5.23
C GLU A 167 -24.77 6.80 -4.40
N MET A 168 -24.90 6.92 -3.09
CA MET A 168 -24.90 5.78 -2.18
C MET A 168 -26.20 5.02 -2.34
N LYS A 169 -26.13 3.69 -2.52
CA LYS A 169 -27.30 2.81 -2.63
C LYS A 169 -27.52 2.01 -1.37
N ALA A 170 -26.49 1.37 -0.85
CA ALA A 170 -26.60 0.51 0.33
C ALA A 170 -25.27 0.40 1.06
N ILE A 171 -25.34 -0.14 2.27
CA ILE A 171 -24.21 -0.64 3.04
C ILE A 171 -24.50 -2.10 3.35
N ALA A 172 -23.58 -2.99 2.99
CA ALA A 172 -23.67 -4.42 3.28
C ALA A 172 -22.60 -4.82 4.29
N ILE A 173 -22.85 -5.86 5.06
CA ILE A 173 -21.85 -6.54 5.89
C ILE A 173 -21.35 -7.74 5.09
N VAL A 174 -20.02 -7.81 4.91
CA VAL A 174 -19.37 -8.85 4.12
C VAL A 174 -18.23 -9.49 4.90
N THR A 175 -17.84 -10.71 4.54
CA THR A 175 -16.70 -11.42 5.13
C THR A 175 -15.42 -11.30 4.29
N GLN A 176 -15.55 -10.90 3.02
CA GLN A 176 -14.44 -10.68 2.11
C GLN A 176 -14.57 -9.27 1.51
N PRO A 177 -14.05 -8.24 2.19
CA PRO A 177 -14.14 -6.87 1.70
C PRO A 177 -13.08 -6.60 0.64
N PHE A 178 -13.32 -5.61 -0.20
CA PHE A 178 -12.27 -4.99 -1.00
C PHE A 178 -11.35 -4.13 -0.13
N ASP A 179 -11.93 -3.40 0.82
CA ASP A 179 -11.27 -2.51 1.76
C ASP A 179 -11.36 -3.13 3.18
N LYS A 180 -10.26 -3.67 3.66
CA LYS A 180 -10.15 -4.32 4.98
C LYS A 180 -10.14 -3.32 6.14
N TYR A 181 -10.00 -2.04 5.84
CA TYR A 181 -10.07 -0.97 6.83
C TYR A 181 -11.47 -0.77 7.43
N THR A 182 -12.49 -1.25 6.72
CA THR A 182 -13.90 -1.10 7.08
C THR A 182 -14.42 -2.20 8.02
N TYR A 183 -13.57 -2.80 8.86
CA TYR A 183 -14.00 -3.85 9.77
C TYR A 183 -15.09 -3.36 10.73
N LEU A 184 -16.09 -4.23 10.97
CA LEU A 184 -17.19 -3.95 11.88
C LEU A 184 -16.68 -4.07 13.32
N ARG A 185 -16.61 -2.93 14.02
CA ARG A 185 -16.35 -2.89 15.44
C ARG A 185 -17.69 -2.96 16.20
N ILE A 186 -17.86 -4.01 17.00
CA ILE A 186 -19.02 -4.14 17.88
C ILE A 186 -18.68 -3.42 19.19
N PRO A 187 -19.47 -2.42 19.62
CA PRO A 187 -19.30 -1.77 20.91
C PRO A 187 -19.29 -2.79 22.05
N ASP A 188 -18.48 -2.58 23.05
CA ASP A 188 -18.37 -3.40 24.28
C ASP A 188 -18.00 -4.88 24.05
N LYS A 189 -17.63 -5.26 22.83
CA LYS A 189 -17.08 -6.58 22.54
C LYS A 189 -15.57 -6.58 22.78
N GLU A 190 -15.13 -7.45 23.67
CA GLU A 190 -13.71 -7.80 23.76
C GLU A 190 -13.33 -8.70 22.58
N TYR A 191 -12.25 -8.31 21.88
CA TYR A 191 -11.71 -9.09 20.78
C TYR A 191 -10.57 -9.98 21.28
N ASP A 192 -10.64 -11.26 20.93
CA ASP A 192 -9.58 -12.21 21.27
C ASP A 192 -8.42 -12.10 20.28
N TYR A 193 -7.29 -11.57 20.75
CA TYR A 193 -6.03 -11.49 20.00
C TYR A 193 -5.07 -12.65 20.34
N GLY A 194 -5.54 -13.74 20.91
CA GLY A 194 -4.72 -14.89 21.31
C GLY A 194 -3.88 -15.45 20.15
N MET A 195 -4.43 -15.51 18.94
CA MET A 195 -3.70 -15.95 17.74
C MET A 195 -2.56 -14.99 17.39
N VAL A 196 -2.78 -13.67 17.47
CA VAL A 196 -1.73 -12.66 17.20
C VAL A 196 -0.62 -12.77 18.26
N LYS A 197 -0.99 -12.91 19.54
CA LYS A 197 -0.02 -13.07 20.66
C LYS A 197 0.83 -14.32 20.48
N MET A 198 0.22 -15.43 20.14
CA MET A 198 0.93 -16.69 19.90
C MET A 198 1.92 -16.56 18.74
N LEU A 199 1.49 -15.97 17.61
CA LEU A 199 2.35 -15.74 16.46
C LEU A 199 3.59 -14.89 16.83
N ILE A 200 3.40 -13.81 17.59
CA ILE A 200 4.50 -12.93 17.99
C ILE A 200 5.45 -13.63 18.99
N SER A 201 4.94 -14.49 19.87
CA SER A 201 5.78 -15.23 20.84
C SER A 201 6.70 -16.25 20.18
N GLU A 202 6.32 -16.80 19.02
CA GLU A 202 7.15 -17.76 18.25
C GLU A 202 8.29 -17.07 17.47
N ILE A 203 8.22 -15.76 17.27
CA ILE A 203 9.20 -15.00 16.47
C ILE A 203 10.27 -14.33 17.37
N ASN A 204 10.05 -14.27 18.68
CA ASN A 204 11.01 -13.75 19.67
C ASN A 204 11.92 -14.85 20.16
#